data_2168cf8182bcfc836cc66273945a5a38
#
_entry.id   2168cf8182bcfc836cc66273945a5a38
#
_cell.length_a   1.000
_cell.length_b   1.000
_cell.length_c   1.000
_cell.angle_alpha   90.00
_cell.angle_beta   90.00
_cell.angle_gamma   90.00
#
_symmetry.space_group_name_H-M   'P 1'
#
loop_
_entity.id
_entity.type
_entity.pdbx_description
1 polymer ?
#
loop_
_entity_poly.entity_id
_entity_poly.type
_entity_poly.pdbx_seq_one_letter_code
_entity_poly.pdbx_strand_id
1 'polypeptide(L)'
;DFIHQVVEGNFAAAAAVISEDSSLPSVCGRVCPQESQCEGSCILGIKSEPVAIGKLERFVGDWKLEHGAAASRTAPRNGRRVAVIGSGPAGLACASDLAKMGYGVKIFEALHKVGGVLVYGIPEFRLPKQRIVAREIAEVERLGVEIETDVIVGRTVTVDSLLGEEGYDAVFIGSGAGLPRFMGIPGENLNGVVSANEFLTRANLMRAYDDTYDTPIYVGKRVVVVGGGNVAMDAVRTAKRLGAEATIVYRRSEKELPARVEEVHHAKEEGIRFRMLTNPTAVLGDEKGWVTGLRCVEMELGEPDE
;
A
#
# COMPACT_ATOMS: atom_id res chain seq x y z
N ASP A 1 7.68 -4.80 24.29
CA ASP A 1 9.08 -5.23 24.41
C ASP A 1 10.03 -4.32 23.62
N PHE A 2 9.87 -4.11 22.30
CA PHE A 2 10.80 -3.26 21.54
C PHE A 2 10.82 -1.78 22.03
N ILE A 3 9.66 -1.24 22.44
CA ILE A 3 9.56 0.13 22.98
C ILE A 3 10.40 0.30 24.25
N HIS A 4 10.44 -0.71 25.13
CA HIS A 4 11.28 -0.70 26.32
C HIS A 4 12.77 -0.58 25.95
N GLN A 5 13.22 -1.34 24.95
CA GLN A 5 14.59 -1.25 24.44
C GLN A 5 14.90 0.12 23.83
N VAL A 6 13.90 0.78 23.20
CA VAL A 6 14.05 2.17 22.70
C VAL A 6 14.24 3.14 23.87
N VAL A 7 13.47 3.00 24.96
CA VAL A 7 13.60 3.84 26.15
C VAL A 7 14.98 3.72 26.80
N GLU A 8 15.55 2.52 26.79
CA GLU A 8 16.91 2.26 27.31
C GLU A 8 18.03 2.67 26.34
N GLY A 9 17.69 3.15 25.14
CA GLY A 9 18.65 3.53 24.11
C GLY A 9 19.30 2.33 23.40
N ASN A 10 18.78 1.12 23.61
CA ASN A 10 19.31 -0.10 23.03
C ASN A 10 18.62 -0.44 21.69
N PHE A 11 18.92 0.34 20.66
CA PHE A 11 18.23 0.25 19.37
C PHE A 11 18.51 -1.07 18.62
N ALA A 12 19.67 -1.68 18.83
CA ALA A 12 19.97 -2.99 18.24
C ALA A 12 19.08 -4.10 18.82
N ALA A 13 18.83 -4.07 20.13
CA ALA A 13 17.92 -5.02 20.78
C ALA A 13 16.45 -4.71 20.37
N ALA A 14 16.07 -3.43 20.27
CA ALA A 14 14.75 -3.06 19.77
C ALA A 14 14.51 -3.60 18.35
N ALA A 15 15.51 -3.49 17.45
CA ALA A 15 15.44 -4.02 16.10
C ALA A 15 15.36 -5.55 16.06
N ALA A 16 16.07 -6.23 16.95
CA ALA A 16 15.98 -7.69 17.06
C ALA A 16 14.58 -8.13 17.51
N VAL A 17 14.04 -7.52 18.56
CA VAL A 17 12.70 -7.83 19.08
C VAL A 17 11.63 -7.61 18.01
N ILE A 18 11.62 -6.44 17.35
CA ILE A 18 10.57 -6.15 16.35
C ILE A 18 10.66 -7.08 15.15
N SER A 19 11.86 -7.54 14.80
CA SER A 19 12.08 -8.43 13.65
C SER A 19 11.60 -9.87 13.89
N GLU A 20 11.28 -10.25 15.12
CA GLU A 20 10.65 -11.55 15.41
C GLU A 20 9.21 -11.58 14.88
N ASP A 21 8.45 -10.48 15.06
CA ASP A 21 7.02 -10.41 14.76
C ASP A 21 6.70 -9.59 13.49
N SER A 22 7.53 -8.62 13.11
CA SER A 22 7.30 -7.76 11.95
C SER A 22 8.35 -7.98 10.88
N SER A 23 7.89 -8.37 9.68
CA SER A 23 8.75 -8.58 8.52
C SER A 23 9.09 -7.29 7.77
N LEU A 24 8.26 -6.24 7.91
CA LEU A 24 8.34 -4.98 7.15
C LEU A 24 8.17 -3.76 8.08
N PRO A 25 8.97 -3.60 9.14
CA PRO A 25 8.73 -2.57 10.16
C PRO A 25 8.84 -1.14 9.63
N SER A 26 9.76 -0.84 8.73
CA SER A 26 9.88 0.49 8.13
C SER A 26 8.71 0.83 7.21
N VAL A 27 8.13 -0.17 6.54
CA VAL A 27 6.89 -0.02 5.75
C VAL A 27 5.71 0.17 6.69
N CYS A 28 5.51 -0.72 7.65
CA CYS A 28 4.39 -0.68 8.60
C CYS A 28 4.33 0.64 9.37
N GLY A 29 5.47 1.11 9.89
CA GLY A 29 5.57 2.38 10.59
C GLY A 29 5.23 3.62 9.74
N ARG A 30 5.17 3.48 8.40
CA ARG A 30 4.79 4.56 7.47
C ARG A 30 3.36 4.48 6.98
N VAL A 31 2.83 3.28 6.75
CA VAL A 31 1.59 3.12 5.95
C VAL A 31 0.45 2.42 6.67
N CYS A 32 0.71 1.71 7.77
CA CYS A 32 -0.36 1.13 8.59
C CYS A 32 -1.25 2.22 9.19
N PRO A 33 -2.56 2.00 9.28
CA PRO A 33 -3.48 2.89 9.99
C PRO A 33 -3.41 2.66 11.50
N GLN A 34 -2.30 3.05 12.13
CA GLN A 34 -2.01 2.78 13.54
C GLN A 34 -3.08 3.34 14.47
N GLU A 35 -3.65 4.50 14.11
CA GLU A 35 -4.74 5.17 14.85
C GLU A 35 -6.00 4.31 15.02
N SER A 36 -6.25 3.38 14.12
CA SER A 36 -7.38 2.43 14.19
C SER A 36 -6.96 1.00 14.56
N GLN A 37 -5.68 0.75 14.77
CA GLN A 37 -5.11 -0.56 15.09
C GLN A 37 -4.40 -0.53 16.44
N CYS A 38 -3.06 -0.58 16.46
CA CYS A 38 -2.27 -0.68 17.69
C CYS A 38 -2.39 0.55 18.59
N GLU A 39 -2.38 1.76 18.02
CA GLU A 39 -2.54 3.00 18.79
C GLU A 39 -3.98 3.21 19.26
N GLY A 40 -4.96 2.87 18.40
CA GLY A 40 -6.38 2.92 18.75
C GLY A 40 -6.78 1.96 19.89
N SER A 41 -6.01 0.90 20.10
CA SER A 41 -6.20 -0.07 21.19
C SER A 41 -5.28 0.17 22.38
N CYS A 42 -4.47 1.23 22.38
CA CYS A 42 -3.55 1.54 23.45
C CYS A 42 -4.29 1.98 24.71
N ILE A 43 -4.07 1.29 25.84
CA ILE A 43 -4.74 1.60 27.11
C ILE A 43 -4.41 3.00 27.66
N LEU A 44 -3.25 3.55 27.32
CA LEU A 44 -2.90 4.93 27.67
C LEU A 44 -3.81 5.94 26.97
N GLY A 45 -4.28 5.62 25.76
CA GLY A 45 -5.22 6.45 24.98
C GLY A 45 -6.58 6.66 25.66
N ILE A 46 -6.91 5.89 26.71
CA ILE A 46 -8.15 6.08 27.48
C ILE A 46 -8.11 7.37 28.30
N LYS A 47 -6.93 7.79 28.76
CA LYS A 47 -6.76 8.94 29.67
C LYS A 47 -5.78 10.00 29.19
N SER A 48 -5.00 9.68 28.15
CA SER A 48 -3.98 10.56 27.61
C SER A 48 -3.79 10.24 26.11
N GLU A 49 -2.76 10.80 25.49
CA GLU A 49 -2.34 10.39 24.15
C GLU A 49 -1.84 8.92 24.16
N PRO A 50 -2.19 8.12 23.16
CA PRO A 50 -1.65 6.77 23.01
C PRO A 50 -0.14 6.82 22.77
N VAL A 51 0.55 5.72 23.06
CA VAL A 51 1.96 5.59 22.65
C VAL A 51 2.03 5.63 21.13
N ALA A 52 2.91 6.45 20.57
CA ALA A 52 3.12 6.59 19.14
C ALA A 52 3.87 5.36 18.56
N ILE A 53 3.21 4.19 18.62
CA ILE A 53 3.78 2.88 18.30
C ILE A 53 4.30 2.87 16.85
N GLY A 54 3.53 3.37 15.90
CA GLY A 54 3.93 3.40 14.50
C GLY A 54 5.16 4.29 14.24
N LYS A 55 5.29 5.41 14.96
CA LYS A 55 6.48 6.28 14.84
C LYS A 55 7.72 5.61 15.43
N LEU A 56 7.57 4.89 16.54
CA LEU A 56 8.66 4.10 17.14
C LEU A 56 9.03 2.91 16.28
N GLU A 57 8.06 2.21 15.71
CA GLU A 57 8.30 1.12 14.74
C GLU A 57 9.07 1.63 13.52
N ARG A 58 8.64 2.77 12.96
CA ARG A 58 9.36 3.43 11.86
C ARG A 58 10.79 3.76 12.23
N PHE A 59 11.01 4.34 13.41
CA PHE A 59 12.34 4.72 13.88
C PHE A 59 13.25 3.48 13.96
N VAL A 60 12.78 2.42 14.62
CA VAL A 60 13.55 1.18 14.82
C VAL A 60 13.81 0.47 13.49
N GLY A 61 12.80 0.43 12.61
CA GLY A 61 12.94 -0.15 11.27
C GLY A 61 13.96 0.60 10.43
N ASP A 62 13.91 1.93 10.40
CA ASP A 62 14.88 2.76 9.68
C ASP A 62 16.29 2.60 10.25
N TRP A 63 16.42 2.59 11.57
CA TRP A 63 17.69 2.33 12.25
C TRP A 63 18.29 0.98 11.85
N LYS A 64 17.45 -0.07 11.84
CA LYS A 64 17.85 -1.41 11.37
C LYS A 64 18.37 -1.39 9.94
N LEU A 65 17.67 -0.71 9.04
CA LEU A 65 18.08 -0.61 7.65
C LEU A 65 19.41 0.14 7.49
N GLU A 66 19.71 1.11 8.34
CA GLU A 66 20.93 1.92 8.24
C GLU A 66 22.15 1.23 8.86
N HIS A 67 21.98 0.54 9.97
CA HIS A 67 23.09 -0.03 10.75
C HIS A 67 23.27 -1.55 10.53
N GLY A 68 22.31 -2.19 9.89
CA GLY A 68 22.21 -3.63 9.87
C GLY A 68 21.70 -4.17 11.21
N ALA A 69 21.12 -5.35 11.20
CA ALA A 69 20.78 -6.08 12.42
C ALA A 69 21.35 -7.50 12.32
N ALA A 70 21.48 -8.16 13.46
CA ALA A 70 21.73 -9.60 13.48
C ALA A 70 20.66 -10.29 12.63
N ALA A 71 21.08 -11.24 11.81
CA ALA A 71 20.16 -12.03 10.99
C ALA A 71 19.08 -12.64 11.88
N SER A 72 17.82 -12.56 11.46
CA SER A 72 16.73 -13.24 12.14
C SER A 72 17.06 -14.72 12.29
N ARG A 73 16.76 -15.29 13.45
CA ARG A 73 16.97 -16.72 13.67
C ARG A 73 16.09 -17.50 12.71
N THR A 74 16.69 -18.41 11.95
CA THR A 74 15.98 -19.36 11.10
C THR A 74 16.10 -20.75 11.68
N ALA A 75 14.98 -21.49 11.69
CA ALA A 75 14.99 -22.90 12.03
C ALA A 75 15.73 -23.71 10.94
N PRO A 76 16.27 -24.89 11.29
CA PRO A 76 16.82 -25.81 10.28
C PRO A 76 15.79 -26.13 9.19
N ARG A 77 16.24 -26.34 7.97
CA ARG A 77 15.37 -26.72 6.84
C ARG A 77 14.60 -27.99 7.17
N ASN A 78 13.27 -27.94 7.01
CA ASN A 78 12.35 -29.05 7.30
C ASN A 78 12.04 -29.93 6.06
N GLY A 79 12.63 -29.62 4.90
CA GLY A 79 12.46 -30.34 3.64
C GLY A 79 11.16 -30.01 2.89
N ARG A 80 10.27 -29.20 3.44
CA ARG A 80 9.01 -28.80 2.80
C ARG A 80 9.15 -27.49 2.05
N ARG A 81 8.35 -27.36 0.98
CA ARG A 81 8.36 -26.19 0.09
C ARG A 81 6.97 -25.55 0.00
N VAL A 82 6.92 -24.23 0.03
CA VAL A 82 5.68 -23.45 -0.10
C VAL A 82 5.82 -22.45 -1.25
N ALA A 83 4.85 -22.47 -2.16
CA ALA A 83 4.68 -21.45 -3.19
C ALA A 83 3.83 -20.29 -2.65
N VAL A 84 4.29 -19.06 -2.84
CA VAL A 84 3.56 -17.85 -2.46
C VAL A 84 3.19 -17.08 -3.73
N ILE A 85 1.92 -16.80 -3.94
CA ILE A 85 1.41 -16.09 -5.12
C ILE A 85 1.20 -14.63 -4.76
N GLY A 86 2.04 -13.75 -5.34
CA GLY A 86 2.06 -12.32 -5.13
C GLY A 86 3.09 -11.88 -4.10
N SER A 87 3.86 -10.86 -4.46
CA SER A 87 4.93 -10.25 -3.66
C SER A 87 4.49 -8.98 -2.91
N GLY A 88 3.20 -8.79 -2.74
CA GLY A 88 2.67 -7.71 -1.90
C GLY A 88 2.94 -7.94 -0.41
N PRO A 89 2.51 -7.02 0.49
CA PRO A 89 2.78 -7.13 1.93
C PRO A 89 2.43 -8.49 2.52
N ALA A 90 1.27 -9.06 2.14
CA ALA A 90 0.82 -10.36 2.63
C ALA A 90 1.75 -11.50 2.20
N GLY A 91 2.16 -11.51 0.93
CA GLY A 91 3.08 -12.53 0.40
C GLY A 91 4.47 -12.41 1.02
N LEU A 92 5.01 -11.20 1.15
CA LEU A 92 6.32 -10.96 1.78
C LEU A 92 6.32 -11.38 3.25
N ALA A 93 5.27 -11.03 4.02
CA ALA A 93 5.16 -11.42 5.43
C ALA A 93 5.05 -12.95 5.57
N CYS A 94 4.15 -13.60 4.82
CA CYS A 94 4.00 -15.04 4.82
C CYS A 94 5.32 -15.76 4.46
N ALA A 95 5.99 -15.30 3.41
CA ALA A 95 7.25 -15.89 2.95
C ALA A 95 8.37 -15.74 4.00
N SER A 96 8.46 -14.56 4.64
CA SER A 96 9.41 -14.30 5.71
C SER A 96 9.21 -15.25 6.88
N ASP A 97 7.98 -15.39 7.37
CA ASP A 97 7.68 -16.22 8.54
C ASP A 97 7.89 -17.70 8.24
N LEU A 98 7.46 -18.18 7.07
CA LEU A 98 7.72 -19.56 6.64
C LEU A 98 9.21 -19.85 6.50
N ALA A 99 10.00 -18.92 5.95
CA ALA A 99 11.45 -19.08 5.85
C ALA A 99 12.11 -19.14 7.23
N LYS A 100 11.69 -18.30 8.20
CA LYS A 100 12.15 -18.38 9.60
C LYS A 100 11.83 -19.74 10.24
N MET A 101 10.69 -20.35 9.88
CA MET A 101 10.27 -21.69 10.32
C MET A 101 11.00 -22.84 9.60
N GLY A 102 11.91 -22.56 8.68
CA GLY A 102 12.70 -23.57 7.97
C GLY A 102 12.08 -24.14 6.69
N TYR A 103 10.99 -23.57 6.20
CA TYR A 103 10.42 -23.95 4.91
C TYR A 103 11.25 -23.41 3.74
N GLY A 104 11.27 -24.12 2.63
CA GLY A 104 11.69 -23.61 1.33
C GLY A 104 10.57 -22.76 0.74
N VAL A 105 10.82 -21.50 0.45
CA VAL A 105 9.77 -20.59 -0.01
C VAL A 105 10.15 -19.96 -1.33
N LYS A 106 9.20 -19.95 -2.29
CA LYS A 106 9.32 -19.21 -3.54
C LYS A 106 8.08 -18.35 -3.77
N ILE A 107 8.30 -17.07 -4.05
CA ILE A 107 7.26 -16.12 -4.41
C ILE A 107 7.17 -16.03 -5.93
N PHE A 108 5.96 -16.11 -6.47
CA PHE A 108 5.63 -15.86 -7.87
C PHE A 108 4.90 -14.52 -7.98
N GLU A 109 5.50 -13.58 -8.70
CA GLU A 109 4.98 -12.22 -8.87
C GLU A 109 4.58 -11.98 -10.34
N ALA A 110 3.37 -11.47 -10.54
CA ALA A 110 2.86 -11.19 -11.88
C ALA A 110 3.51 -9.99 -12.57
N LEU A 111 3.96 -9.01 -11.78
CA LEU A 111 4.60 -7.79 -12.27
C LEU A 111 6.12 -7.98 -12.40
N HIS A 112 6.76 -7.10 -13.17
CA HIS A 112 8.21 -7.04 -13.34
C HIS A 112 8.96 -6.44 -12.13
N LYS A 113 8.24 -6.04 -11.09
CA LYS A 113 8.80 -5.48 -9.84
C LYS A 113 8.12 -6.13 -8.64
N VAL A 114 8.95 -6.51 -7.69
CA VAL A 114 8.54 -7.06 -6.40
C VAL A 114 7.99 -5.97 -5.49
N GLY A 115 6.98 -6.30 -4.69
CA GLY A 115 6.43 -5.41 -3.66
C GLY A 115 4.95 -5.10 -3.78
N GLY A 116 4.31 -5.49 -4.89
CA GLY A 116 2.87 -5.27 -5.09
C GLY A 116 2.47 -3.81 -4.87
N VAL A 117 1.42 -3.58 -4.08
CA VAL A 117 0.90 -2.22 -3.79
C VAL A 117 1.95 -1.28 -3.18
N LEU A 118 2.97 -1.79 -2.50
CA LEU A 118 4.07 -0.99 -1.96
C LEU A 118 4.86 -0.27 -3.06
N VAL A 119 4.85 -0.82 -4.27
CA VAL A 119 5.59 -0.29 -5.42
C VAL A 119 4.68 0.39 -6.42
N TYR A 120 3.56 -0.24 -6.81
CA TYR A 120 2.68 0.33 -7.83
C TYR A 120 1.67 1.35 -7.28
N GLY A 121 1.20 1.20 -6.04
CA GLY A 121 0.08 1.97 -5.50
C GLY A 121 0.50 3.14 -4.62
N ILE A 122 1.33 2.90 -3.62
CA ILE A 122 1.72 3.92 -2.64
C ILE A 122 2.77 4.86 -3.27
N PRO A 123 2.59 6.20 -3.21
CA PRO A 123 3.53 7.14 -3.82
C PRO A 123 4.92 7.18 -3.15
N GLU A 124 5.94 7.56 -3.93
CA GLU A 124 7.32 7.70 -3.44
C GLU A 124 7.44 8.65 -2.24
N PHE A 125 6.67 9.73 -2.20
CA PHE A 125 6.69 10.71 -1.11
C PHE A 125 6.13 10.18 0.22
N ARG A 126 5.33 9.09 0.19
CA ARG A 126 4.87 8.37 1.40
C ARG A 126 5.77 7.19 1.75
N LEU A 127 6.17 6.43 0.73
CA LEU A 127 6.93 5.19 0.90
C LEU A 127 8.05 5.12 -0.14
N PRO A 128 9.28 5.55 0.21
CA PRO A 128 10.43 5.52 -0.69
C PRO A 128 10.77 4.10 -1.15
N LYS A 129 10.80 3.88 -2.49
CA LYS A 129 10.94 2.55 -3.07
C LYS A 129 12.35 1.97 -2.86
N GLN A 130 13.37 2.73 -3.24
CA GLN A 130 14.75 2.24 -3.15
C GLN A 130 15.29 2.25 -1.73
N ARG A 131 14.97 3.30 -0.97
CA ARG A 131 15.50 3.49 0.38
C ARG A 131 14.86 2.56 1.40
N ILE A 132 13.58 2.22 1.24
CA ILE A 132 12.80 1.44 2.21
C ILE A 132 12.35 0.11 1.61
N VAL A 133 11.46 0.13 0.61
CA VAL A 133 10.79 -1.09 0.13
C VAL A 133 11.80 -2.13 -0.38
N ALA A 134 12.70 -1.71 -1.26
CA ALA A 134 13.71 -2.62 -1.83
C ALA A 134 14.64 -3.21 -0.76
N ARG A 135 14.94 -2.44 0.27
CA ARG A 135 15.83 -2.91 1.36
C ARG A 135 15.11 -3.90 2.28
N GLU A 136 13.84 -3.68 2.61
CA GLU A 136 13.06 -4.66 3.38
C GLU A 136 12.80 -5.93 2.59
N ILE A 137 12.57 -5.85 1.28
CA ILE A 137 12.49 -7.04 0.41
C ILE A 137 13.81 -7.81 0.42
N ALA A 138 14.93 -7.12 0.32
CA ALA A 138 16.24 -7.76 0.40
C ALA A 138 16.50 -8.48 1.74
N GLU A 139 15.90 -8.02 2.85
CA GLU A 139 15.91 -8.76 4.13
C GLU A 139 15.16 -10.09 4.02
N VAL A 140 14.00 -10.10 3.33
CA VAL A 140 13.23 -11.33 3.08
C VAL A 140 14.01 -12.30 2.20
N GLU A 141 14.66 -11.83 1.14
CA GLU A 141 15.52 -12.66 0.27
C GLU A 141 16.71 -13.26 1.04
N ARG A 142 17.29 -12.51 1.99
CA ARG A 142 18.39 -13.03 2.85
C ARG A 142 17.98 -14.19 3.75
N LEU A 143 16.68 -14.37 4.03
CA LEU A 143 16.17 -15.57 4.71
C LEU A 143 16.17 -16.81 3.80
N GLY A 144 16.55 -16.67 2.53
CA GLY A 144 16.55 -17.72 1.53
C GLY A 144 15.22 -17.89 0.81
N VAL A 145 14.40 -16.85 0.77
CA VAL A 145 13.20 -16.78 -0.07
C VAL A 145 13.61 -16.49 -1.51
N GLU A 146 13.16 -17.32 -2.44
CA GLU A 146 13.32 -17.10 -3.87
C GLU A 146 12.15 -16.26 -4.40
N ILE A 147 12.41 -15.34 -5.34
CA ILE A 147 11.37 -14.52 -5.96
C ILE A 147 11.51 -14.59 -7.47
N GLU A 148 10.41 -14.92 -8.15
CA GLU A 148 10.34 -14.94 -9.62
C GLU A 148 9.25 -13.96 -10.07
N THR A 149 9.66 -12.99 -10.89
CA THR A 149 8.77 -11.99 -11.49
C THR A 149 8.26 -12.44 -12.86
N ASP A 150 7.26 -11.71 -13.38
CA ASP A 150 6.66 -11.94 -14.71
C ASP A 150 5.96 -13.32 -14.84
N VAL A 151 5.54 -13.88 -13.69
CA VAL A 151 4.82 -15.17 -13.61
C VAL A 151 3.37 -14.93 -13.17
N ILE A 152 2.43 -15.16 -14.09
CA ILE A 152 0.99 -15.01 -13.82
C ILE A 152 0.42 -16.38 -13.49
N VAL A 153 0.30 -16.68 -12.20
CA VAL A 153 -0.31 -17.93 -11.74
C VAL A 153 -1.79 -17.98 -12.15
N GLY A 154 -2.20 -19.09 -12.74
CA GLY A 154 -3.47 -19.26 -13.41
C GLY A 154 -3.42 -19.00 -14.93
N ARG A 155 -2.23 -18.56 -15.46
CA ARG A 155 -2.00 -18.36 -16.90
C ARG A 155 -0.69 -19.02 -17.35
N THR A 156 0.44 -18.62 -16.81
CA THR A 156 1.77 -19.17 -17.15
C THR A 156 2.07 -20.46 -16.38
N VAL A 157 1.62 -20.55 -15.16
CA VAL A 157 1.67 -21.74 -14.29
C VAL A 157 0.35 -21.85 -13.54
N THR A 158 -0.10 -23.08 -13.27
CA THR A 158 -1.36 -23.32 -12.53
C THR A 158 -1.08 -23.70 -11.08
N VAL A 159 -2.07 -23.55 -10.19
CA VAL A 159 -1.96 -24.03 -8.82
C VAL A 159 -1.75 -25.55 -8.78
N ASP A 160 -2.45 -26.28 -9.67
CA ASP A 160 -2.33 -27.75 -9.76
C ASP A 160 -0.91 -28.17 -10.19
N SER A 161 -0.28 -27.44 -11.12
CA SER A 161 1.11 -27.74 -11.51
C SER A 161 2.11 -27.41 -10.39
N LEU A 162 1.88 -26.33 -9.64
CA LEU A 162 2.71 -26.01 -8.47
C LEU A 162 2.67 -27.13 -7.42
N LEU A 163 1.47 -27.64 -7.11
CA LEU A 163 1.29 -28.72 -6.13
C LEU A 163 1.74 -30.08 -6.66
N GLY A 164 1.57 -30.34 -7.96
CA GLY A 164 1.86 -31.63 -8.60
C GLY A 164 3.28 -31.70 -9.15
N GLU A 165 3.49 -31.10 -10.33
CA GLU A 165 4.73 -31.24 -11.10
C GLU A 165 5.92 -30.56 -10.44
N GLU A 166 5.70 -29.38 -9.85
CA GLU A 166 6.74 -28.58 -9.19
C GLU A 166 7.01 -29.02 -7.75
N GLY A 167 6.12 -29.83 -7.16
CA GLY A 167 6.29 -30.46 -5.86
C GLY A 167 6.29 -29.49 -4.67
N TYR A 168 5.48 -28.45 -4.69
CA TYR A 168 5.20 -27.66 -3.51
C TYR A 168 4.21 -28.37 -2.60
N ASP A 169 4.45 -28.35 -1.31
CA ASP A 169 3.57 -28.95 -0.29
C ASP A 169 2.32 -28.10 -0.03
N ALA A 170 2.42 -26.78 -0.25
CA ALA A 170 1.31 -25.85 -0.07
C ALA A 170 1.46 -24.61 -0.96
N VAL A 171 0.34 -23.93 -1.17
CA VAL A 171 0.27 -22.66 -1.91
C VAL A 171 -0.44 -21.62 -1.05
N PHE A 172 0.20 -20.46 -0.86
CA PHE A 172 -0.41 -19.28 -0.27
C PHE A 172 -0.82 -18.30 -1.38
N ILE A 173 -2.07 -17.81 -1.36
CA ILE A 173 -2.58 -16.88 -2.36
C ILE A 173 -2.68 -15.49 -1.75
N GLY A 174 -1.75 -14.61 -2.12
CA GLY A 174 -1.67 -13.21 -1.72
C GLY A 174 -1.73 -12.24 -2.91
N SER A 175 -2.60 -12.53 -3.91
CA SER A 175 -2.68 -11.81 -5.19
C SER A 175 -3.17 -10.36 -5.08
N GLY A 176 -3.63 -9.92 -3.90
CA GLY A 176 -4.12 -8.57 -3.67
C GLY A 176 -5.50 -8.29 -4.31
N ALA A 177 -5.90 -7.01 -4.28
CA ALA A 177 -7.18 -6.52 -4.80
C ALA A 177 -6.93 -5.41 -5.84
N GLY A 178 -6.11 -5.70 -6.85
CA GLY A 178 -5.69 -4.73 -7.88
C GLY A 178 -6.78 -4.34 -8.89
N LEU A 179 -7.89 -5.08 -8.96
CA LEU A 179 -8.98 -4.75 -9.90
C LEU A 179 -9.72 -3.49 -9.44
N PRO A 180 -9.84 -2.48 -10.32
CA PRO A 180 -10.55 -1.25 -9.99
C PRO A 180 -12.05 -1.50 -9.85
N ARG A 181 -12.68 -0.73 -8.96
CA ARG A 181 -14.13 -0.64 -8.87
C ARG A 181 -14.58 0.69 -9.47
N PHE A 182 -15.42 0.61 -10.48
CA PHE A 182 -16.09 1.78 -11.05
C PHE A 182 -17.40 2.06 -10.31
N MET A 183 -17.89 3.29 -10.42
CA MET A 183 -19.12 3.73 -9.73
C MET A 183 -20.39 3.22 -10.39
N GLY A 184 -20.32 2.80 -11.67
CA GLY A 184 -21.48 2.36 -12.46
C GLY A 184 -22.38 3.51 -12.89
N ILE A 185 -21.81 4.70 -13.12
CA ILE A 185 -22.54 5.90 -13.54
C ILE A 185 -22.27 6.22 -15.02
N PRO A 186 -23.21 6.92 -15.70
CA PRO A 186 -23.02 7.33 -17.08
C PRO A 186 -21.74 8.16 -17.27
N GLY A 187 -21.01 7.90 -18.35
CA GLY A 187 -19.85 8.66 -18.76
C GLY A 187 -18.51 8.20 -18.15
N GLU A 188 -18.47 7.11 -17.37
CA GLU A 188 -17.22 6.58 -16.81
C GLU A 188 -16.24 6.06 -17.87
N ASN A 189 -16.70 5.85 -19.10
CA ASN A 189 -15.88 5.41 -20.24
C ASN A 189 -15.31 6.58 -21.06
N LEU A 190 -15.52 7.81 -20.65
CA LEU A 190 -14.96 8.99 -21.32
C LEU A 190 -13.44 9.08 -21.17
N ASN A 191 -12.79 9.64 -22.18
CA ASN A 191 -11.37 9.92 -22.12
C ASN A 191 -11.04 10.87 -20.95
N GLY A 192 -9.98 10.59 -20.22
CA GLY A 192 -9.60 11.35 -19.01
C GLY A 192 -10.26 10.84 -17.73
N VAL A 193 -11.14 9.82 -17.80
CA VAL A 193 -11.62 9.09 -16.64
C VAL A 193 -10.75 7.83 -16.48
N VAL A 194 -10.09 7.71 -15.34
CA VAL A 194 -9.18 6.59 -15.06
C VAL A 194 -9.40 6.10 -13.64
N SER A 195 -9.11 4.85 -13.38
CA SER A 195 -9.09 4.34 -12.02
C SER A 195 -7.87 4.89 -11.26
N ALA A 196 -8.01 5.06 -9.94
CA ALA A 196 -6.88 5.46 -9.10
C ALA A 196 -5.71 4.46 -9.19
N ASN A 197 -6.01 3.16 -9.30
CA ASN A 197 -4.97 2.14 -9.46
C ASN A 197 -4.18 2.33 -10.76
N GLU A 198 -4.84 2.59 -11.88
CA GLU A 198 -4.15 2.86 -13.15
C GLU A 198 -3.29 4.12 -13.05
N PHE A 199 -3.87 5.22 -12.55
CA PHE A 199 -3.17 6.49 -12.40
C PHE A 199 -1.92 6.34 -11.51
N LEU A 200 -2.07 5.71 -10.35
CA LEU A 200 -0.97 5.48 -9.42
C LEU A 200 0.07 4.50 -9.97
N THR A 201 -0.34 3.46 -10.69
CA THR A 201 0.59 2.53 -11.35
C THR A 201 1.45 3.25 -12.37
N ARG A 202 0.86 4.10 -13.21
CA ARG A 202 1.61 4.92 -14.18
C ARG A 202 2.57 5.88 -13.48
N ALA A 203 2.10 6.56 -12.43
CA ALA A 203 2.93 7.50 -11.67
C ALA A 203 4.07 6.78 -10.92
N ASN A 204 3.78 5.71 -10.18
CA ASN A 204 4.74 5.11 -9.24
C ASN A 204 5.60 4.01 -9.90
N LEU A 205 4.97 2.93 -10.41
CA LEU A 205 5.69 1.80 -10.99
C LEU A 205 6.37 2.17 -12.30
N MET A 206 5.62 2.86 -13.16
CA MET A 206 6.09 3.27 -14.50
C MET A 206 6.76 4.66 -14.51
N ARG A 207 6.92 5.29 -13.35
CA ARG A 207 7.65 6.55 -13.13
C ARG A 207 7.24 7.71 -14.03
N ALA A 208 5.95 7.87 -14.29
CA ALA A 208 5.45 8.96 -15.14
C ALA A 208 5.71 10.39 -14.60
N TYR A 209 6.23 10.53 -13.39
CA TYR A 209 6.70 11.79 -12.82
C TYR A 209 8.14 12.14 -13.20
N ASP A 210 8.88 11.23 -13.83
CA ASP A 210 10.29 11.36 -14.17
C ASP A 210 10.41 11.52 -15.68
N ASP A 211 10.84 12.68 -16.13
CA ASP A 211 10.94 13.05 -17.56
C ASP A 211 11.93 12.17 -18.35
N THR A 212 12.71 11.32 -17.68
CA THR A 212 13.59 10.34 -18.34
C THR A 212 12.86 9.07 -18.77
N TYR A 213 11.56 8.93 -18.41
CA TYR A 213 10.71 7.80 -18.76
C TYR A 213 9.61 8.22 -19.74
N ASP A 214 9.45 7.45 -20.81
CA ASP A 214 8.40 7.69 -21.83
C ASP A 214 7.01 7.18 -21.41
N THR A 215 6.72 7.19 -20.12
CA THR A 215 5.42 6.73 -19.60
C THR A 215 4.34 7.77 -19.84
N PRO A 216 3.31 7.48 -20.66
CA PRO A 216 2.25 8.43 -20.90
C PRO A 216 1.36 8.57 -19.66
N ILE A 217 1.22 9.77 -19.17
CA ILE A 217 0.27 10.13 -18.13
C ILE A 217 -0.48 11.40 -18.55
N TYR A 218 -1.79 11.36 -18.50
CA TYR A 218 -2.61 12.54 -18.71
C TYR A 218 -3.06 13.12 -17.37
N VAL A 219 -2.65 14.35 -17.11
CA VAL A 219 -3.08 15.10 -15.93
C VAL A 219 -3.74 16.38 -16.40
N GLY A 220 -5.05 16.48 -16.23
CA GLY A 220 -5.81 17.70 -16.56
C GLY A 220 -5.45 18.85 -15.62
N LYS A 221 -5.72 20.09 -16.03
CA LYS A 221 -5.53 21.27 -15.16
C LYS A 221 -6.34 21.17 -13.88
N ARG A 222 -7.52 20.55 -13.96
CA ARG A 222 -8.40 20.27 -12.81
C ARG A 222 -8.67 18.78 -12.76
N VAL A 223 -8.40 18.19 -11.60
CA VAL A 223 -8.60 16.76 -11.35
C VAL A 223 -9.56 16.59 -10.17
N VAL A 224 -10.53 15.71 -10.36
CA VAL A 224 -11.45 15.28 -9.29
C VAL A 224 -11.15 13.82 -8.98
N VAL A 225 -10.94 13.52 -7.71
CA VAL A 225 -10.82 12.15 -7.21
C VAL A 225 -12.04 11.82 -6.37
N VAL A 226 -12.74 10.75 -6.74
CA VAL A 226 -13.93 10.28 -6.02
C VAL A 226 -13.52 9.20 -5.03
N GLY A 227 -13.76 9.46 -3.77
CA GLY A 227 -13.44 8.53 -2.67
C GLY A 227 -12.77 9.22 -1.49
N GLY A 228 -12.75 8.53 -0.35
CA GLY A 228 -12.24 9.05 0.92
C GLY A 228 -11.19 8.17 1.59
N GLY A 229 -10.74 7.10 0.95
CA GLY A 229 -9.73 6.18 1.50
C GLY A 229 -8.29 6.61 1.20
N ASN A 230 -7.31 5.85 1.74
CA ASN A 230 -5.88 6.12 1.53
C ASN A 230 -5.50 6.18 0.04
N VAL A 231 -6.09 5.33 -0.80
CA VAL A 231 -5.85 5.33 -2.26
C VAL A 231 -6.30 6.67 -2.89
N ALA A 232 -7.43 7.22 -2.42
CA ALA A 232 -7.90 8.52 -2.90
C ALA A 232 -6.97 9.66 -2.46
N MET A 233 -6.46 9.62 -1.23
CA MET A 233 -5.46 10.58 -0.74
C MET A 233 -4.17 10.49 -1.56
N ASP A 234 -3.70 9.28 -1.85
CA ASP A 234 -2.52 9.05 -2.68
C ASP A 234 -2.70 9.58 -4.11
N ALA A 235 -3.85 9.28 -4.74
CA ALA A 235 -4.15 9.71 -6.09
C ALA A 235 -4.28 11.24 -6.20
N VAL A 236 -5.01 11.88 -5.28
CA VAL A 236 -5.23 13.33 -5.33
C VAL A 236 -3.95 14.11 -5.05
N ARG A 237 -3.13 13.65 -4.10
CA ARG A 237 -1.82 14.26 -3.80
C ARG A 237 -0.83 14.08 -4.95
N THR A 238 -0.86 12.92 -5.60
CA THR A 238 -0.06 12.67 -6.81
C THR A 238 -0.48 13.61 -7.93
N ALA A 239 -1.79 13.74 -8.21
CA ALA A 239 -2.30 14.68 -9.22
C ALA A 239 -1.93 16.13 -8.91
N LYS A 240 -2.01 16.55 -7.65
CA LYS A 240 -1.59 17.88 -7.19
C LYS A 240 -0.12 18.13 -7.45
N ARG A 241 0.75 17.17 -7.13
CA ARG A 241 2.21 17.26 -7.33
C ARG A 241 2.60 17.24 -8.81
N LEU A 242 1.77 16.64 -9.67
CA LEU A 242 1.90 16.71 -11.12
C LEU A 242 1.31 18.00 -11.74
N GLY A 243 0.90 18.97 -10.91
CA GLY A 243 0.53 20.32 -11.33
C GLY A 243 -0.98 20.60 -11.44
N ALA A 244 -1.85 19.66 -11.08
CA ALA A 244 -3.29 19.86 -11.15
C ALA A 244 -3.85 20.69 -9.98
N GLU A 245 -4.95 21.40 -10.22
CA GLU A 245 -5.89 21.79 -9.17
C GLU A 245 -6.72 20.57 -8.78
N ALA A 246 -6.46 20.00 -7.60
CA ALA A 246 -7.01 18.74 -7.20
C ALA A 246 -8.13 18.86 -6.16
N THR A 247 -9.18 18.06 -6.32
CA THR A 247 -10.35 18.06 -5.45
C THR A 247 -10.76 16.64 -5.11
N ILE A 248 -11.02 16.36 -3.83
CA ILE A 248 -11.69 15.15 -3.36
C ILE A 248 -13.21 15.38 -3.39
N VAL A 249 -13.94 14.39 -3.87
CA VAL A 249 -15.41 14.30 -3.75
C VAL A 249 -15.73 13.06 -2.93
N TYR A 250 -16.45 13.23 -1.82
CA TYR A 250 -16.79 12.15 -0.91
C TYR A 250 -18.24 12.25 -0.43
N ARG A 251 -18.94 11.10 -0.44
CA ARG A 251 -20.38 11.02 -0.18
C ARG A 251 -20.80 11.25 1.28
N ARG A 252 -19.88 11.08 2.23
CA ARG A 252 -20.09 11.26 3.67
C ARG A 252 -19.38 12.51 4.17
N SER A 253 -19.43 12.75 5.47
CA SER A 253 -18.71 13.85 6.11
C SER A 253 -17.24 13.52 6.32
N GLU A 254 -16.48 14.47 6.81
CA GLU A 254 -15.07 14.30 7.11
C GLU A 254 -14.80 13.25 8.19
N LYS A 255 -15.74 13.10 9.13
CA LYS A 255 -15.61 12.15 10.25
C LYS A 255 -15.64 10.69 9.78
N GLU A 256 -16.32 10.42 8.68
CA GLU A 256 -16.44 9.09 8.08
C GLU A 256 -15.39 8.81 7.01
N LEU A 257 -14.34 9.64 6.87
CA LEU A 257 -13.24 9.37 5.96
C LEU A 257 -12.48 8.12 6.43
N PRO A 258 -12.37 7.07 5.61
CA PRO A 258 -11.63 5.87 5.99
C PRO A 258 -10.11 6.00 5.80
N ALA A 259 -9.63 7.13 5.27
CA ALA A 259 -8.20 7.41 5.17
C ALA A 259 -7.61 7.70 6.55
N ARG A 260 -6.32 7.44 6.71
CA ARG A 260 -5.56 7.87 7.88
C ARG A 260 -5.72 9.37 8.11
N VAL A 261 -5.92 9.75 9.36
CA VAL A 261 -6.08 11.17 9.76
C VAL A 261 -4.88 12.02 9.30
N GLU A 262 -3.66 11.48 9.44
CA GLU A 262 -2.43 12.13 9.01
C GLU A 262 -2.42 12.40 7.48
N GLU A 263 -2.92 11.45 6.66
CA GLU A 263 -2.96 11.61 5.21
C GLU A 263 -4.01 12.64 4.76
N VAL A 264 -5.14 12.72 5.47
CA VAL A 264 -6.13 13.78 5.25
C VAL A 264 -5.55 15.15 5.59
N HIS A 265 -4.82 15.23 6.71
CA HIS A 265 -4.14 16.46 7.13
C HIS A 265 -3.11 16.93 6.09
N HIS A 266 -2.23 16.03 5.66
CA HIS A 266 -1.24 16.32 4.61
C HIS A 266 -1.91 16.77 3.29
N ALA A 267 -3.03 16.13 2.90
CA ALA A 267 -3.76 16.55 1.71
C ALA A 267 -4.31 17.99 1.82
N LYS A 268 -4.78 18.37 3.00
CA LYS A 268 -5.24 19.74 3.27
C LYS A 268 -4.09 20.75 3.26
N GLU A 269 -2.95 20.41 3.86
CA GLU A 269 -1.74 21.25 3.86
C GLU A 269 -1.21 21.49 2.44
N GLU A 270 -1.33 20.49 1.55
CA GLU A 270 -0.96 20.62 0.13
C GLU A 270 -1.99 21.43 -0.68
N GLY A 271 -3.06 21.94 -0.03
CA GLY A 271 -4.07 22.78 -0.66
C GLY A 271 -5.07 22.02 -1.54
N ILE A 272 -5.30 20.74 -1.25
CA ILE A 272 -6.35 19.95 -1.89
C ILE A 272 -7.71 20.38 -1.35
N ARG A 273 -8.66 20.57 -2.25
CA ARG A 273 -10.04 20.91 -1.89
C ARG A 273 -10.85 19.65 -1.57
N PHE A 274 -11.74 19.74 -0.59
CA PHE A 274 -12.62 18.65 -0.20
C PHE A 274 -14.07 19.07 -0.41
N ARG A 275 -14.82 18.26 -1.14
CA ARG A 275 -16.26 18.32 -1.33
C ARG A 275 -16.89 17.13 -0.63
N MET A 276 -17.22 17.32 0.65
CA MET A 276 -17.92 16.34 1.46
C MET A 276 -19.41 16.34 1.16
N LEU A 277 -20.12 15.31 1.62
CA LEU A 277 -21.56 15.13 1.42
C LEU A 277 -21.97 15.34 -0.05
N THR A 278 -21.14 14.81 -0.95
CA THR A 278 -21.29 15.00 -2.39
C THR A 278 -21.11 13.66 -3.09
N ASN A 279 -22.14 13.21 -3.80
CA ASN A 279 -22.13 11.92 -4.50
C ASN A 279 -22.24 12.10 -6.02
N PRO A 280 -21.31 11.58 -6.83
CA PRO A 280 -21.39 11.62 -8.27
C PRO A 280 -22.58 10.82 -8.84
N THR A 281 -23.21 11.37 -9.89
CA THR A 281 -24.32 10.72 -10.59
C THR A 281 -24.07 10.57 -12.08
N ALA A 282 -23.17 11.35 -12.66
CA ALA A 282 -22.75 11.19 -14.06
C ALA A 282 -21.44 11.93 -14.31
N VAL A 283 -20.61 11.40 -15.19
CA VAL A 283 -19.48 12.10 -15.79
C VAL A 283 -19.96 12.78 -17.06
N LEU A 284 -19.64 14.06 -17.24
CA LEU A 284 -20.03 14.87 -18.39
C LEU A 284 -18.85 14.93 -19.37
N GLY A 285 -19.16 14.82 -20.66
CA GLY A 285 -18.17 14.87 -21.73
C GLY A 285 -18.47 15.90 -22.79
N ASP A 286 -17.48 16.18 -23.63
CA ASP A 286 -17.61 16.97 -24.85
C ASP A 286 -17.93 16.07 -26.07
N GLU A 287 -18.12 16.69 -27.23
CA GLU A 287 -18.39 16.02 -28.50
C GLU A 287 -17.24 15.12 -28.97
N LYS A 288 -16.03 15.30 -28.42
CA LYS A 288 -14.83 14.50 -28.72
C LYS A 288 -14.66 13.33 -27.75
N GLY A 289 -15.60 13.16 -26.83
CA GLY A 289 -15.56 12.09 -25.83
C GLY A 289 -14.58 12.34 -24.68
N TRP A 290 -14.20 13.58 -24.39
CA TRP A 290 -13.36 13.93 -23.24
C TRP A 290 -14.19 14.42 -22.07
N VAL A 291 -13.78 14.05 -20.86
CA VAL A 291 -14.41 14.51 -19.62
C VAL A 291 -14.27 16.04 -19.47
N THR A 292 -15.40 16.68 -19.17
CA THR A 292 -15.48 18.14 -18.94
C THR A 292 -15.95 18.48 -17.53
N GLY A 293 -16.63 17.56 -16.85
CA GLY A 293 -17.18 17.80 -15.52
C GLY A 293 -17.77 16.55 -14.87
N LEU A 294 -18.19 16.73 -13.64
CA LEU A 294 -18.84 15.70 -12.83
C LEU A 294 -20.15 16.26 -12.30
N ARG A 295 -21.25 15.59 -12.60
CA ARG A 295 -22.56 15.90 -12.01
C ARG A 295 -22.65 15.17 -10.69
N CYS A 296 -23.01 15.91 -9.65
CA CYS A 296 -23.17 15.38 -8.31
C CYS A 296 -24.51 15.79 -7.71
N VAL A 297 -24.92 15.07 -6.68
CA VAL A 297 -25.97 15.45 -5.75
C VAL A 297 -25.36 15.77 -4.40
N GLU A 298 -25.94 16.72 -3.69
CA GLU A 298 -25.62 16.98 -2.29
C GLU A 298 -26.31 15.93 -1.43
N MET A 299 -25.62 15.48 -0.40
CA MET A 299 -26.05 14.41 0.50
C MET A 299 -26.28 14.99 1.90
N GLU A 300 -27.19 14.38 2.62
CA GLU A 300 -27.42 14.61 4.04
C GLU A 300 -27.14 13.30 4.80
N LEU A 301 -26.54 13.39 5.98
CA LEU A 301 -26.37 12.23 6.83
C LEU A 301 -27.70 11.89 7.50
N GLY A 302 -28.16 10.67 7.31
CA GLY A 302 -29.27 10.10 8.06
C GLY A 302 -28.84 9.54 9.41
N GLU A 303 -29.77 8.85 10.09
CA GLU A 303 -29.43 8.05 11.26
C GLU A 303 -28.43 6.97 10.87
N PRO A 304 -27.46 6.62 11.75
CA PRO A 304 -26.54 5.52 11.50
C PRO A 304 -27.27 4.20 11.26
N ASP A 305 -26.80 3.43 10.30
CA ASP A 305 -27.25 2.05 10.11
C ASP A 305 -26.87 1.24 11.37
N GLU A 306 -27.75 0.28 11.80
CA GLU A 306 -27.52 -0.61 12.94
C GLU A 306 -26.32 -1.52 12.74
#